data_80a2b28f4a6a711791088f2d9da8cd5d
#
_entry.id   80a2b28f4a6a711791088f2d9da8cd5d
#
_cell.length_a   1.000
_cell.length_b   1.000
_cell.length_c   1.000
_cell.angle_alpha   90.00
_cell.angle_beta   90.00
_cell.angle_gamma   90.00
#
_symmetry.space_group_name_H-M   'P 1'
#
loop_
_entity.id
_entity.type
_entity.pdbx_description
1 polymer ?
#
loop_
_entity_poly.entity_id
_entity_poly.type
_entity_poly.pdbx_seq_one_letter_code
_entity_poly.pdbx_strand_id
1 'polypeptide(L)'
;MFFCSLWLLAGAIGHDPWKPDDAIHLGLAYDMAKNNHWLIPRLAGDPWLSSTPLYLWVAALCGQGLQWLLPWHDAARLATTLFSAGFLWALARSMRHLAGNYAALIAPLLAVGTLGFLLPLHDAQPAIVGVFGFSLVLLSLIQWPTKPRLNGILLGTGIGISFLGAGIDIALLSAAVSIVAFIHPTWRTKESILGASLAIVTVLFFILPWPYLLNEQSPASFDYWWAAEKTSVLPHVTWFTKAHTKLLLWASWPLMPLAGWHLWLERRRLWAPKTALPLIASALSLLVFFIGNPRPNNLLPALVPLAMLATLGAGRLKRGAANAFDWFGMVTFALMHALLWLGAIALITGTPAKIAKNFTKPAPGFVPDTPLIIWLLAILLTLGWFIFTISLRRTPWRAATRWSIGWASVWLLITALWLPWIDYGKSYRLVSADFSLLLGENHGCIARRNLGFAQRASLDYFNGIQTVRMVAAKNCRYLITQSRPEVEKSLPGWQLLRETSRPGDKNERLRLYRRQG
;
A
#
# COMPACT_ATOMS: atom_id res chain seq x y z
N MET A 1 9.07 18.77 1.87
CA MET A 1 8.19 18.10 2.83
C MET A 1 6.71 18.40 2.56
N PHE A 2 6.27 19.66 2.55
CA PHE A 2 4.86 20.04 2.27
C PHE A 2 4.26 19.34 1.03
N PHE A 3 4.97 19.32 -0.08
CA PHE A 3 4.53 18.65 -1.31
C PHE A 3 4.31 17.14 -1.14
N CYS A 4 5.22 16.45 -0.44
CA CYS A 4 5.04 15.02 -0.15
C CYS A 4 3.84 14.78 0.78
N SER A 5 3.61 15.68 1.76
CA SER A 5 2.44 15.57 2.65
C SER A 5 1.12 15.75 1.89
N LEU A 6 1.04 16.75 0.99
CA LEU A 6 -0.12 16.96 0.14
C LEU A 6 -0.38 15.74 -0.77
N TRP A 7 0.67 15.19 -1.36
CA TRP A 7 0.58 13.99 -2.19
C TRP A 7 0.10 12.77 -1.41
N LEU A 8 0.58 12.56 -0.18
CA LEU A 8 0.15 11.45 0.68
C LEU A 8 -1.32 11.54 1.11
N LEU A 9 -1.84 12.75 1.30
CA LEU A 9 -3.25 12.95 1.66
C LEU A 9 -4.18 12.79 0.46
N ALA A 10 -3.72 13.17 -0.73
CA ALA A 10 -4.50 13.06 -1.94
C ALA A 10 -4.66 11.59 -2.35
N GLY A 11 -5.89 11.10 -2.37
CA GLY A 11 -6.21 9.69 -2.66
C GLY A 11 -6.20 8.77 -1.43
N ALA A 12 -5.79 9.25 -0.25
CA ALA A 12 -6.06 8.58 1.01
C ALA A 12 -7.43 8.96 1.58
N ILE A 13 -7.99 10.09 1.17
CA ILE A 13 -9.26 10.63 1.63
C ILE A 13 -10.21 10.81 0.44
N GLY A 14 -11.52 10.61 0.67
CA GLY A 14 -12.58 10.92 -0.29
C GLY A 14 -13.00 9.75 -1.17
N HIS A 15 -12.77 8.50 -0.74
CA HIS A 15 -13.27 7.32 -1.43
C HIS A 15 -13.64 6.19 -0.46
N ASP A 16 -14.58 5.37 -0.85
CA ASP A 16 -15.00 4.18 -0.12
C ASP A 16 -13.89 3.11 -0.03
N PRO A 17 -14.01 2.13 0.86
CA PRO A 17 -13.11 0.98 0.89
C PRO A 17 -13.16 0.15 -0.40
N TRP A 18 -12.03 0.05 -1.11
CA TRP A 18 -11.92 -0.69 -2.38
C TRP A 18 -11.34 -2.09 -2.19
N LYS A 19 -11.78 -3.05 -3.02
CA LYS A 19 -11.17 -4.37 -3.03
C LYS A 19 -9.79 -4.38 -3.71
N PRO A 20 -8.86 -5.29 -3.35
CA PRO A 20 -9.05 -6.27 -2.26
C PRO A 20 -8.60 -5.75 -0.89
N ASP A 21 -7.43 -5.12 -0.80
CA ASP A 21 -6.73 -4.92 0.48
C ASP A 21 -7.35 -3.82 1.33
N ASP A 22 -7.72 -2.69 0.72
CA ASP A 22 -8.29 -1.55 1.42
C ASP A 22 -9.59 -1.93 2.15
N ALA A 23 -10.53 -2.61 1.47
CA ALA A 23 -11.78 -3.06 2.08
C ALA A 23 -11.56 -4.07 3.22
N ILE A 24 -10.61 -5.01 3.06
CA ILE A 24 -10.32 -6.02 4.08
C ILE A 24 -9.75 -5.37 5.33
N HIS A 25 -8.70 -4.54 5.20
CA HIS A 25 -8.01 -3.99 6.36
C HIS A 25 -8.81 -2.89 7.07
N LEU A 26 -9.59 -2.10 6.32
CA LEU A 26 -10.53 -1.15 6.93
C LEU A 26 -11.69 -1.87 7.62
N GLY A 27 -12.21 -2.96 7.05
CA GLY A 27 -13.23 -3.80 7.70
C GLY A 27 -12.73 -4.43 9.00
N LEU A 28 -11.49 -4.94 9.01
CA LEU A 28 -10.84 -5.48 10.21
C LEU A 28 -10.64 -4.40 11.29
N ALA A 29 -10.13 -3.23 10.91
CA ALA A 29 -9.92 -2.13 11.84
C ALA A 29 -11.26 -1.58 12.39
N TYR A 30 -12.31 -1.57 11.56
CA TYR A 30 -13.65 -1.18 11.97
C TYR A 30 -14.26 -2.15 12.99
N ASP A 31 -14.19 -3.47 12.74
CA ASP A 31 -14.64 -4.48 13.69
C ASP A 31 -13.87 -4.39 15.01
N MET A 32 -12.54 -4.21 14.93
CA MET A 32 -11.68 -4.03 16.11
C MET A 32 -12.13 -2.84 16.97
N ALA A 33 -12.39 -1.70 16.33
CA ALA A 33 -12.83 -0.49 17.00
C ALA A 33 -14.25 -0.60 17.58
N LYS A 34 -15.18 -1.19 16.83
CA LYS A 34 -16.59 -1.31 17.18
C LYS A 34 -16.86 -2.37 18.24
N ASN A 35 -16.20 -3.53 18.11
CA ASN A 35 -16.48 -4.73 18.91
C ASN A 35 -15.37 -5.06 19.91
N ASN A 36 -14.36 -4.18 20.07
CA ASN A 36 -13.21 -4.34 20.98
C ASN A 36 -12.37 -5.62 20.73
N HIS A 37 -12.27 -6.08 19.48
CA HIS A 37 -11.48 -7.26 19.11
C HIS A 37 -9.99 -6.91 18.85
N TRP A 38 -9.33 -6.25 19.82
CA TRP A 38 -7.97 -5.72 19.69
C TRP A 38 -6.87 -6.78 19.55
N LEU A 39 -7.08 -7.97 20.09
CA LEU A 39 -6.07 -9.03 20.07
C LEU A 39 -6.28 -10.01 18.93
N ILE A 40 -7.53 -10.41 18.67
CA ILE A 40 -7.92 -11.33 17.59
C ILE A 40 -8.83 -10.55 16.62
N PRO A 41 -8.28 -9.96 15.55
CA PRO A 41 -9.08 -9.25 14.56
C PRO A 41 -10.15 -10.17 13.93
N ARG A 42 -11.31 -9.61 13.57
CA ARG A 42 -12.39 -10.35 12.90
C ARG A 42 -12.81 -9.67 11.63
N LEU A 43 -13.05 -10.45 10.59
CA LEU A 43 -13.57 -9.98 9.31
C LEU A 43 -15.01 -10.46 9.13
N ALA A 44 -15.96 -9.53 9.27
CA ALA A 44 -17.38 -9.84 9.18
C ALA A 44 -17.75 -11.06 10.07
N GLY A 45 -17.34 -11.02 11.35
CA GLY A 45 -17.58 -12.02 12.38
C GLY A 45 -16.58 -13.18 12.46
N ASP A 46 -15.84 -13.52 11.39
CA ASP A 46 -14.86 -14.61 11.42
C ASP A 46 -13.47 -14.12 11.91
N PRO A 47 -12.74 -14.89 12.75
CA PRO A 47 -11.36 -14.57 13.12
C PRO A 47 -10.45 -14.44 11.88
N TRP A 48 -9.58 -13.44 11.90
CA TRP A 48 -8.63 -13.15 10.83
C TRP A 48 -7.21 -13.00 11.40
N LEU A 49 -6.34 -13.96 11.09
CA LEU A 49 -4.99 -14.03 11.64
C LEU A 49 -3.91 -14.05 10.52
N SER A 50 -4.30 -13.63 9.30
CA SER A 50 -3.37 -13.49 8.17
C SER A 50 -2.65 -12.13 8.13
N SER A 51 -2.90 -11.27 9.12
CA SER A 51 -2.26 -9.94 9.23
C SER A 51 -1.82 -9.72 10.66
N THR A 52 -0.65 -9.13 10.83
CA THR A 52 -0.15 -8.69 12.13
C THR A 52 -0.85 -7.41 12.59
N PRO A 53 -0.91 -7.10 13.89
CA PRO A 53 -1.92 -6.20 14.42
C PRO A 53 -1.60 -4.70 14.33
N LEU A 54 -0.33 -4.30 14.17
CA LEU A 54 0.09 -2.90 14.36
C LEU A 54 -0.62 -1.91 13.43
N TYR A 55 -0.76 -2.29 12.14
CA TYR A 55 -1.50 -1.46 11.20
C TYR A 55 -2.95 -1.28 11.64
N LEU A 56 -3.61 -2.38 12.02
CA LEU A 56 -5.02 -2.40 12.41
C LEU A 56 -5.26 -1.58 13.68
N TRP A 57 -4.37 -1.69 14.67
CA TRP A 57 -4.44 -0.87 15.88
C TRP A 57 -4.39 0.63 15.58
N VAL A 58 -3.41 1.05 14.76
CA VAL A 58 -3.28 2.47 14.42
C VAL A 58 -4.45 2.94 13.56
N ALA A 59 -4.93 2.13 12.60
CA ALA A 59 -6.08 2.45 11.78
C ALA A 59 -7.38 2.57 12.61
N ALA A 60 -7.61 1.64 13.55
CA ALA A 60 -8.74 1.69 14.46
C ALA A 60 -8.72 2.95 15.35
N LEU A 61 -7.54 3.28 15.91
CA LEU A 61 -7.37 4.50 16.73
C LEU A 61 -7.57 5.77 15.91
N CYS A 62 -7.03 5.85 14.69
CA CYS A 62 -7.26 6.99 13.78
C CYS A 62 -8.76 7.11 13.44
N GLY A 63 -9.42 5.99 13.10
CA GLY A 63 -10.85 5.95 12.80
C GLY A 63 -11.71 6.47 13.96
N GLN A 64 -11.46 5.98 15.18
CA GLN A 64 -12.17 6.43 16.37
C GLN A 64 -11.86 7.90 16.73
N GLY A 65 -10.59 8.29 16.65
CA GLY A 65 -10.16 9.63 17.06
C GLY A 65 -10.57 10.75 16.11
N LEU A 66 -10.75 10.47 14.82
CA LEU A 66 -10.99 11.47 13.79
C LEU A 66 -12.35 11.33 13.06
N GLN A 67 -13.22 10.39 13.47
CA GLN A 67 -14.55 10.19 12.87
C GLN A 67 -15.49 11.40 12.99
N TRP A 68 -15.20 12.34 13.89
CA TRP A 68 -15.92 13.58 14.01
C TRP A 68 -15.61 14.59 12.90
N LEU A 69 -14.47 14.42 12.21
CA LEU A 69 -13.99 15.30 11.14
C LEU A 69 -14.12 14.66 9.75
N LEU A 70 -13.90 13.35 9.66
CA LEU A 70 -13.84 12.58 8.41
C LEU A 70 -14.73 11.34 8.50
N PRO A 71 -15.24 10.81 7.37
CA PRO A 71 -15.80 9.46 7.34
C PRO A 71 -14.83 8.47 7.97
N TRP A 72 -15.37 7.49 8.71
CA TRP A 72 -14.54 6.60 9.52
C TRP A 72 -13.43 5.90 8.71
N HIS A 73 -13.74 5.43 7.48
CA HIS A 73 -12.77 4.77 6.60
C HIS A 73 -11.65 5.70 6.15
N ASP A 74 -11.95 6.97 5.88
CA ASP A 74 -10.94 7.97 5.53
C ASP A 74 -10.05 8.29 6.74
N ALA A 75 -10.64 8.47 7.90
CA ALA A 75 -9.92 8.67 9.15
C ALA A 75 -9.00 7.48 9.47
N ALA A 76 -9.48 6.24 9.34
CA ALA A 76 -8.71 5.03 9.57
C ALA A 76 -7.55 4.88 8.55
N ARG A 77 -7.76 5.26 7.29
CA ARG A 77 -6.74 5.23 6.23
C ARG A 77 -5.59 6.21 6.48
N LEU A 78 -5.76 7.23 7.34
CA LEU A 78 -4.66 8.10 7.77
C LEU A 78 -3.52 7.33 8.48
N ALA A 79 -3.76 6.11 8.97
CA ALA A 79 -2.70 5.23 9.42
C ALA A 79 -1.68 4.94 8.30
N THR A 80 -2.15 4.70 7.07
CA THR A 80 -1.26 4.55 5.89
C THR A 80 -0.46 5.82 5.65
N THR A 81 -1.10 6.98 5.71
CA THR A 81 -0.43 8.29 5.56
C THR A 81 0.66 8.49 6.62
N LEU A 82 0.40 8.11 7.88
CA LEU A 82 1.36 8.20 8.98
C LEU A 82 2.60 7.34 8.74
N PHE A 83 2.41 6.05 8.43
CA PHE A 83 3.52 5.13 8.15
C PHE A 83 4.27 5.49 6.87
N SER A 84 3.57 5.97 5.84
CA SER A 84 4.16 6.47 4.59
C SER A 84 5.02 7.72 4.84
N ALA A 85 4.55 8.66 5.65
CA ALA A 85 5.33 9.83 6.06
C ALA A 85 6.57 9.43 6.86
N GLY A 86 6.42 8.47 7.78
CA GLY A 86 7.53 7.88 8.54
C GLY A 86 8.59 7.24 7.64
N PHE A 87 8.14 6.45 6.63
CA PHE A 87 9.03 5.88 5.61
C PHE A 87 9.81 6.95 4.85
N LEU A 88 9.11 7.96 4.29
CA LEU A 88 9.75 9.03 3.53
C LEU A 88 10.72 9.84 4.40
N TRP A 89 10.37 10.08 5.67
CA TRP A 89 11.25 10.71 6.64
C TRP A 89 12.51 9.86 6.91
N ALA A 90 12.37 8.56 7.17
CA ALA A 90 13.49 7.66 7.41
C ALA A 90 14.42 7.58 6.19
N LEU A 91 13.86 7.52 4.97
CA LEU A 91 14.59 7.56 3.72
C LEU A 91 15.36 8.88 3.53
N ALA A 92 14.70 10.03 3.77
CA ALA A 92 15.34 11.35 3.71
C ALA A 92 16.49 11.45 4.71
N ARG A 93 16.26 10.98 5.95
CA ARG A 93 17.27 11.01 7.01
C ARG A 93 18.46 10.12 6.68
N SER A 94 18.21 8.94 6.15
CA SER A 94 19.25 8.00 5.66
C SER A 94 20.11 8.66 4.58
N MET A 95 19.50 9.27 3.59
CA MET A 95 20.21 9.89 2.48
C MET A 95 20.93 11.18 2.88
N ARG A 96 20.45 11.88 3.89
CA ARG A 96 21.18 13.03 4.49
C ARG A 96 22.53 12.61 5.04
N HIS A 97 22.60 11.48 5.73
CA HIS A 97 23.84 10.94 6.28
C HIS A 97 24.77 10.37 5.20
N LEU A 98 24.22 9.73 4.17
CA LEU A 98 25.01 9.12 3.11
C LEU A 98 25.56 10.13 2.10
N ALA A 99 24.75 11.12 1.69
CA ALA A 99 25.07 11.97 0.53
C ALA A 99 24.66 13.45 0.70
N GLY A 100 24.28 13.87 1.92
CA GLY A 100 24.04 15.26 2.26
C GLY A 100 22.62 15.76 1.98
N ASN A 101 22.41 17.09 2.16
CA ASN A 101 21.08 17.70 2.18
C ASN A 101 20.30 17.58 0.87
N TYR A 102 20.96 17.69 -0.29
CA TYR A 102 20.28 17.53 -1.58
C TYR A 102 19.75 16.11 -1.79
N ALA A 103 20.54 15.09 -1.44
CA ALA A 103 20.11 13.71 -1.52
C ALA A 103 18.93 13.43 -0.57
N ALA A 104 18.88 14.06 0.60
CA ALA A 104 17.76 13.98 1.54
C ALA A 104 16.45 14.54 0.97
N LEU A 105 16.50 15.50 0.07
CA LEU A 105 15.31 16.05 -0.60
C LEU A 105 14.88 15.18 -1.78
N ILE A 106 15.85 14.67 -2.54
CA ILE A 106 15.58 13.93 -3.79
C ILE A 106 15.09 12.49 -3.53
N ALA A 107 15.58 11.82 -2.49
CA ALA A 107 15.21 10.43 -2.22
C ALA A 107 13.70 10.24 -1.98
N PRO A 108 13.04 11.01 -1.11
CA PRO A 108 11.58 10.95 -0.98
C PRO A 108 10.84 11.29 -2.27
N LEU A 109 11.33 12.28 -3.04
CA LEU A 109 10.74 12.64 -4.31
C LEU A 109 10.83 11.49 -5.33
N LEU A 110 11.98 10.80 -5.41
CA LEU A 110 12.14 9.64 -6.27
C LEU A 110 11.22 8.48 -5.83
N ALA A 111 11.04 8.28 -4.52
CA ALA A 111 10.07 7.31 -4.03
C ALA A 111 8.64 7.67 -4.46
N VAL A 112 8.20 8.93 -4.28
CA VAL A 112 6.92 9.45 -4.79
C VAL A 112 6.78 9.28 -6.30
N GLY A 113 7.87 9.48 -7.05
CA GLY A 113 7.90 9.30 -8.52
C GLY A 113 8.02 7.85 -8.99
N THR A 114 7.85 6.87 -8.10
CA THR A 114 8.00 5.44 -8.40
C THR A 114 6.65 4.74 -8.37
N LEU A 115 6.28 4.09 -9.49
CA LEU A 115 4.99 3.41 -9.65
C LEU A 115 4.68 2.40 -8.55
N GLY A 116 5.70 1.64 -8.12
CA GLY A 116 5.53 0.60 -7.09
C GLY A 116 5.14 1.13 -5.72
N PHE A 117 5.35 2.40 -5.44
CA PHE A 117 4.91 3.04 -4.20
C PHE A 117 3.55 3.73 -4.31
N LEU A 118 3.04 3.97 -5.53
CA LEU A 118 1.86 4.82 -5.73
C LEU A 118 0.64 4.34 -4.94
N LEU A 119 0.17 3.14 -5.21
CA LEU A 119 -1.00 2.58 -4.52
C LEU A 119 -0.68 2.20 -3.07
N PRO A 120 0.43 1.47 -2.76
CA PRO A 120 0.72 1.08 -1.39
C PRO A 120 0.85 2.22 -0.37
N LEU A 121 1.23 3.42 -0.81
CA LEU A 121 1.32 4.58 0.07
C LEU A 121 -0.03 5.28 0.32
N HIS A 122 -1.12 4.84 -0.34
CA HIS A 122 -2.47 5.43 -0.22
C HIS A 122 -3.54 4.43 0.23
N ASP A 123 -3.39 3.13 -0.10
CA ASP A 123 -4.35 2.09 0.28
C ASP A 123 -4.15 1.63 1.74
N ALA A 124 -5.23 1.20 2.39
CA ALA A 124 -5.16 0.60 3.72
C ALA A 124 -4.52 -0.78 3.65
N GLN A 125 -3.22 -0.89 3.97
CA GLN A 125 -2.51 -2.16 3.97
C GLN A 125 -1.34 -2.23 4.95
N PRO A 126 -1.15 -3.36 5.65
CA PRO A 126 -0.07 -3.56 6.62
C PRO A 126 1.35 -3.49 6.03
N ALA A 127 1.52 -3.81 4.73
CA ALA A 127 2.83 -3.84 4.08
C ALA A 127 3.63 -2.52 4.23
N ILE A 128 2.92 -1.36 4.31
CA ILE A 128 3.60 -0.06 4.49
C ILE A 128 4.26 0.08 5.86
N VAL A 129 3.73 -0.58 6.88
CA VAL A 129 4.34 -0.62 8.23
C VAL A 129 5.66 -1.38 8.17
N GLY A 130 5.70 -2.50 7.43
CA GLY A 130 6.94 -3.25 7.17
C GLY A 130 7.99 -2.41 6.43
N VAL A 131 7.58 -1.65 5.41
CA VAL A 131 8.45 -0.70 4.68
C VAL A 131 9.01 0.37 5.62
N PHE A 132 8.19 0.94 6.49
CA PHE A 132 8.64 1.91 7.48
C PHE A 132 9.64 1.28 8.46
N GLY A 133 9.32 0.12 9.04
CA GLY A 133 10.21 -0.62 9.95
C GLY A 133 11.55 -0.95 9.28
N PHE A 134 11.54 -1.48 8.06
CA PHE A 134 12.74 -1.76 7.29
C PHE A 134 13.57 -0.49 6.98
N SER A 135 12.90 0.64 6.74
CA SER A 135 13.58 1.92 6.54
C SER A 135 14.27 2.43 7.81
N LEU A 136 13.69 2.17 8.99
CA LEU A 136 14.33 2.45 10.28
C LEU A 136 15.57 1.56 10.50
N VAL A 137 15.51 0.30 10.10
CA VAL A 137 16.67 -0.61 10.13
C VAL A 137 17.81 -0.04 9.28
N LEU A 138 17.54 0.36 8.04
CA LEU A 138 18.57 0.96 7.18
C LEU A 138 19.12 2.27 7.76
N LEU A 139 18.25 3.12 8.31
CA LEU A 139 18.66 4.36 8.97
C LEU A 139 19.58 4.08 10.18
N SER A 140 19.22 3.10 11.00
CA SER A 140 20.03 2.73 12.18
C SER A 140 21.40 2.21 11.79
N LEU A 141 21.48 1.35 10.77
CA LEU A 141 22.75 0.82 10.27
C LEU A 141 23.63 1.92 9.67
N ILE A 142 23.07 2.89 8.95
CA ILE A 142 23.82 4.04 8.42
C ILE A 142 24.45 4.88 9.54
N GLN A 143 23.72 5.09 10.64
CA GLN A 143 24.17 5.87 11.77
C GLN A 143 24.97 5.05 12.81
N TRP A 144 24.99 3.73 12.67
CA TRP A 144 25.62 2.80 13.62
C TRP A 144 27.07 3.16 13.98
N PRO A 145 27.95 3.51 13.01
CA PRO A 145 29.35 3.78 13.32
C PRO A 145 29.57 4.96 14.28
N THR A 146 28.61 5.87 14.38
CA THR A 146 28.72 7.08 15.22
C THR A 146 28.07 6.95 16.59
N LYS A 147 26.97 6.19 16.70
CA LYS A 147 26.17 6.06 17.94
C LYS A 147 25.59 4.65 18.08
N PRO A 148 26.41 3.60 18.29
CA PRO A 148 25.93 2.21 18.27
C PRO A 148 24.82 1.91 19.28
N ARG A 149 24.90 2.48 20.51
CA ARG A 149 23.89 2.23 21.56
C ARG A 149 22.49 2.73 21.15
N LEU A 150 22.39 3.99 20.73
CA LEU A 150 21.12 4.59 20.32
C LEU A 150 20.58 3.88 19.06
N ASN A 151 21.46 3.59 18.11
CA ASN A 151 21.09 2.90 16.89
C ASN A 151 20.78 1.41 17.13
N GLY A 152 21.27 0.80 18.20
CA GLY A 152 20.81 -0.51 18.64
C GLY A 152 19.31 -0.52 19.00
N ILE A 153 18.87 0.45 19.79
CA ILE A 153 17.45 0.62 20.11
C ILE A 153 16.64 0.88 18.83
N LEU A 154 17.11 1.78 17.96
CA LEU A 154 16.44 2.08 16.69
C LEU A 154 16.37 0.86 15.77
N LEU A 155 17.43 0.04 15.71
CA LEU A 155 17.48 -1.20 14.96
C LEU A 155 16.43 -2.20 15.45
N GLY A 156 16.40 -2.42 16.76
CA GLY A 156 15.42 -3.30 17.39
C GLY A 156 13.99 -2.83 17.17
N THR A 157 13.74 -1.52 17.30
CA THR A 157 12.44 -0.92 17.01
C THR A 157 12.04 -1.14 15.53
N GLY A 158 12.98 -0.94 14.58
CA GLY A 158 12.71 -1.17 13.16
C GLY A 158 12.35 -2.61 12.84
N ILE A 159 13.08 -3.59 13.41
CA ILE A 159 12.77 -5.03 13.26
C ILE A 159 11.42 -5.36 13.92
N GLY A 160 11.16 -4.84 15.12
CA GLY A 160 9.92 -5.05 15.83
C GLY A 160 8.69 -4.48 15.11
N ILE A 161 8.80 -3.26 14.56
CA ILE A 161 7.76 -2.65 13.72
C ILE A 161 7.56 -3.47 12.44
N SER A 162 8.63 -3.97 11.81
CA SER A 162 8.53 -4.86 10.65
C SER A 162 7.74 -6.13 10.98
N PHE A 163 8.00 -6.75 12.13
CA PHE A 163 7.27 -7.92 12.61
C PHE A 163 5.80 -7.62 12.86
N LEU A 164 5.49 -6.62 13.69
CA LEU A 164 4.11 -6.27 14.05
C LEU A 164 3.31 -5.68 12.88
N GLY A 165 3.96 -5.22 11.81
CA GLY A 165 3.31 -4.61 10.65
C GLY A 165 3.15 -5.53 9.45
N ALA A 166 4.14 -6.37 9.16
CA ALA A 166 4.17 -7.16 7.94
C ALA A 166 4.51 -8.65 8.15
N GLY A 167 4.73 -9.08 9.39
CA GLY A 167 4.97 -10.48 9.72
C GLY A 167 6.45 -10.85 9.86
N ILE A 168 6.68 -12.15 10.03
CA ILE A 168 8.01 -12.72 10.31
C ILE A 168 8.95 -12.56 9.11
N ASP A 169 8.47 -12.65 7.89
CA ASP A 169 9.27 -12.61 6.66
C ASP A 169 10.05 -11.28 6.53
N ILE A 170 9.40 -10.14 6.76
CA ILE A 170 10.05 -8.82 6.70
C ILE A 170 10.96 -8.57 7.92
N ALA A 171 10.58 -9.10 9.09
CA ALA A 171 11.45 -9.05 10.26
C ALA A 171 12.74 -9.86 10.05
N LEU A 172 12.65 -11.06 9.46
CA LEU A 172 13.80 -11.88 9.12
C LEU A 172 14.66 -11.24 8.03
N LEU A 173 14.06 -10.64 7.00
CA LEU A 173 14.79 -9.86 6.00
C LEU A 173 15.58 -8.73 6.66
N SER A 174 14.93 -7.97 7.57
CA SER A 174 15.53 -6.88 8.32
C SER A 174 16.72 -7.34 9.17
N ALA A 175 16.55 -8.48 9.87
CA ALA A 175 17.61 -9.11 10.64
C ALA A 175 18.76 -9.61 9.75
N ALA A 176 18.46 -10.25 8.62
CA ALA A 176 19.46 -10.75 7.68
C ALA A 176 20.31 -9.61 7.09
N VAL A 177 19.67 -8.50 6.67
CA VAL A 177 20.39 -7.30 6.21
C VAL A 177 21.32 -6.78 7.30
N SER A 178 20.85 -6.75 8.55
CA SER A 178 21.66 -6.30 9.69
C SER A 178 22.87 -7.20 9.93
N ILE A 179 22.67 -8.52 9.97
CA ILE A 179 23.73 -9.50 10.18
C ILE A 179 24.79 -9.39 9.06
N VAL A 180 24.35 -9.34 7.80
CA VAL A 180 25.28 -9.24 6.65
C VAL A 180 26.01 -7.89 6.66
N ALA A 181 25.38 -6.80 7.09
CA ALA A 181 26.06 -5.51 7.23
C ALA A 181 27.22 -5.58 8.23
N PHE A 182 27.07 -6.32 9.34
CA PHE A 182 28.15 -6.52 10.33
C PHE A 182 29.34 -7.35 9.82
N ILE A 183 29.28 -7.97 8.66
CA ILE A 183 30.45 -8.57 8.01
C ILE A 183 31.45 -7.47 7.61
N HIS A 184 30.96 -6.31 7.23
CA HIS A 184 31.79 -5.19 6.82
C HIS A 184 32.44 -4.49 8.03
N PRO A 185 33.75 -4.17 8.02
CA PRO A 185 34.48 -3.61 9.17
C PRO A 185 33.90 -2.29 9.73
N THR A 186 33.29 -1.47 8.88
CA THR A 186 32.71 -0.16 9.30
C THR A 186 31.69 -0.29 10.43
N TRP A 187 30.96 -1.41 10.51
CA TRP A 187 29.92 -1.65 11.52
C TRP A 187 30.48 -2.34 12.78
N ARG A 188 31.76 -2.74 12.80
CA ARG A 188 32.42 -3.39 13.95
C ARG A 188 33.12 -2.37 14.81
N THR A 189 32.40 -1.63 15.63
CA THR A 189 32.94 -0.67 16.60
C THR A 189 33.08 -1.32 17.98
N LYS A 190 33.87 -0.69 18.87
CA LYS A 190 34.03 -1.20 20.27
C LYS A 190 32.70 -1.31 21.02
N GLU A 191 31.74 -0.45 20.72
CA GLU A 191 30.43 -0.43 21.36
C GLU A 191 29.35 -1.26 20.61
N SER A 192 29.74 -1.95 19.52
CA SER A 192 28.78 -2.70 18.71
C SER A 192 28.14 -3.85 19.47
N ILE A 193 28.86 -4.49 20.40
CA ILE A 193 28.31 -5.56 21.25
C ILE A 193 27.16 -5.03 22.10
N LEU A 194 27.37 -3.91 22.78
CA LEU A 194 26.33 -3.28 23.60
C LEU A 194 25.14 -2.80 22.75
N GLY A 195 25.42 -2.21 21.59
CA GLY A 195 24.40 -1.82 20.64
C GLY A 195 23.56 -3.01 20.15
N ALA A 196 24.21 -4.13 19.81
CA ALA A 196 23.53 -5.36 19.39
C ALA A 196 22.70 -5.97 20.53
N SER A 197 23.20 -5.96 21.76
CA SER A 197 22.43 -6.41 22.93
C SER A 197 21.17 -5.56 23.15
N LEU A 198 21.29 -4.23 23.05
CA LEU A 198 20.14 -3.33 23.13
C LEU A 198 19.14 -3.57 21.98
N ALA A 199 19.62 -3.86 20.76
CA ALA A 199 18.76 -4.23 19.64
C ALA A 199 17.98 -5.50 19.94
N ILE A 200 18.64 -6.55 20.43
CA ILE A 200 17.98 -7.82 20.80
C ILE A 200 16.90 -7.60 21.86
N VAL A 201 17.23 -6.89 22.95
CA VAL A 201 16.25 -6.60 24.02
C VAL A 201 15.04 -5.84 23.44
N THR A 202 15.28 -4.84 22.58
CA THR A 202 14.21 -4.06 21.96
C THR A 202 13.38 -4.92 21.00
N VAL A 203 14.00 -5.79 20.20
CA VAL A 203 13.28 -6.75 19.35
C VAL A 203 12.36 -7.63 20.18
N LEU A 204 12.87 -8.24 21.26
CA LEU A 204 12.08 -9.11 22.14
C LEU A 204 10.89 -8.38 22.75
N PHE A 205 11.05 -7.12 23.13
CA PHE A 205 9.96 -6.27 23.64
C PHE A 205 8.83 -6.10 22.63
N PHE A 206 9.11 -6.04 21.33
CA PHE A 206 8.10 -5.90 20.29
C PHE A 206 7.50 -7.24 19.84
N ILE A 207 8.32 -8.30 19.73
CA ILE A 207 7.86 -9.55 19.10
C ILE A 207 7.20 -10.53 20.08
N LEU A 208 7.49 -10.47 21.39
CA LEU A 208 6.97 -11.44 22.34
C LEU A 208 5.54 -11.15 22.84
N PRO A 209 5.14 -9.88 23.15
CA PRO A 209 3.89 -9.63 23.86
C PRO A 209 2.65 -10.09 23.10
N TRP A 210 2.54 -9.75 21.81
CA TRP A 210 1.32 -10.06 21.06
C TRP A 210 1.12 -11.56 20.82
N PRO A 211 2.10 -12.37 20.35
CA PRO A 211 1.93 -13.81 20.22
C PRO A 211 1.70 -14.52 21.57
N TYR A 212 2.34 -14.04 22.64
CA TYR A 212 2.12 -14.57 23.99
C TYR A 212 0.66 -14.36 24.41
N LEU A 213 0.15 -13.14 24.33
CA LEU A 213 -1.25 -12.84 24.68
C LEU A 213 -2.25 -13.56 23.77
N LEU A 214 -1.91 -13.72 22.47
CA LEU A 214 -2.73 -14.47 21.51
C LEU A 214 -2.85 -15.95 21.95
N ASN A 215 -1.74 -16.56 22.36
CA ASN A 215 -1.71 -17.94 22.86
C ASN A 215 -2.51 -18.10 24.15
N GLU A 216 -2.35 -17.16 25.11
CA GLU A 216 -3.11 -17.17 26.37
C GLU A 216 -4.62 -17.06 26.15
N GLN A 217 -5.04 -16.17 25.23
CA GLN A 217 -6.47 -15.98 24.94
C GLN A 217 -7.06 -17.13 24.12
N SER A 218 -6.33 -17.67 23.16
CA SER A 218 -6.78 -18.73 22.27
C SER A 218 -5.62 -19.49 21.64
N PRO A 219 -5.20 -20.63 22.21
CA PRO A 219 -4.15 -21.49 21.64
C PRO A 219 -4.44 -21.88 20.17
N ALA A 220 -5.69 -22.19 19.84
CA ALA A 220 -6.08 -22.52 18.46
C ALA A 220 -5.87 -21.36 17.48
N SER A 221 -6.07 -20.11 17.93
CA SER A 221 -5.80 -18.92 17.13
C SER A 221 -4.30 -18.71 16.95
N PHE A 222 -3.51 -18.95 18.00
CA PHE A 222 -2.05 -18.92 17.91
C PHE A 222 -1.52 -19.97 16.93
N ASP A 223 -1.98 -21.21 17.01
CA ASP A 223 -1.57 -22.29 16.10
C ASP A 223 -1.91 -21.96 14.65
N TYR A 224 -3.09 -21.40 14.40
CA TYR A 224 -3.50 -20.97 13.06
C TYR A 224 -2.59 -19.84 12.52
N TRP A 225 -2.34 -18.80 13.32
CA TRP A 225 -1.43 -17.71 12.96
C TRP A 225 -0.02 -18.23 12.70
N TRP A 226 0.51 -19.06 13.62
CA TRP A 226 1.85 -19.61 13.49
C TRP A 226 2.03 -20.50 12.26
N ALA A 227 1.02 -21.29 11.90
CA ALA A 227 1.00 -22.08 10.68
C ALA A 227 1.01 -21.18 9.43
N ALA A 228 0.25 -20.08 9.43
CA ALA A 228 0.25 -19.11 8.33
C ALA A 228 1.61 -18.42 8.18
N GLU A 229 2.23 -17.97 9.27
CA GLU A 229 3.57 -17.34 9.27
C GLU A 229 4.66 -18.32 8.78
N LYS A 230 4.63 -19.58 9.20
CA LYS A 230 5.56 -20.61 8.69
C LYS A 230 5.46 -20.75 7.16
N THR A 231 4.25 -20.73 6.61
CA THR A 231 4.06 -20.85 5.15
C THR A 231 4.49 -19.60 4.41
N SER A 232 4.50 -18.43 5.04
CA SER A 232 5.03 -17.19 4.43
C SER A 232 6.55 -17.19 4.36
N VAL A 233 7.22 -17.71 5.39
CA VAL A 233 8.69 -17.80 5.48
C VAL A 233 9.25 -18.90 4.57
N LEU A 234 8.52 -20.02 4.43
CA LEU A 234 8.86 -21.14 3.56
C LEU A 234 7.85 -21.23 2.40
N PRO A 235 7.78 -20.23 1.53
CA PRO A 235 6.83 -20.26 0.43
C PRO A 235 7.11 -21.46 -0.47
N HIS A 236 6.05 -21.95 -1.14
CA HIS A 236 6.26 -22.82 -2.30
C HIS A 236 7.12 -22.05 -3.30
N VAL A 237 8.38 -22.45 -3.41
CA VAL A 237 9.43 -21.74 -4.16
C VAL A 237 8.99 -21.65 -5.62
N THR A 238 8.47 -20.49 -5.99
CA THR A 238 8.18 -20.16 -7.39
C THR A 238 9.38 -19.41 -7.95
N TRP A 239 10.44 -20.17 -8.33
CA TRP A 239 11.63 -19.54 -8.90
C TRP A 239 11.26 -18.69 -10.11
N PHE A 240 11.78 -17.48 -10.12
CA PHE A 240 11.90 -16.52 -11.22
C PHE A 240 10.93 -16.73 -12.40
N THR A 241 9.74 -16.16 -12.32
CA THR A 241 8.76 -16.20 -13.42
C THR A 241 8.81 -14.90 -14.25
N LYS A 242 8.25 -14.93 -15.47
CA LYS A 242 8.05 -13.72 -16.28
C LYS A 242 7.25 -12.62 -15.54
N ALA A 243 6.37 -13.02 -14.60
CA ALA A 243 5.61 -12.09 -13.78
C ALA A 243 6.49 -11.28 -12.83
N HIS A 244 7.51 -11.89 -12.21
CA HIS A 244 8.47 -11.17 -11.37
C HIS A 244 9.23 -10.10 -12.16
N THR A 245 9.76 -10.48 -13.34
CA THR A 245 10.49 -9.52 -14.19
C THR A 245 9.60 -8.37 -14.64
N LYS A 246 8.39 -8.68 -15.10
CA LYS A 246 7.42 -7.67 -15.53
C LYS A 246 7.09 -6.71 -14.37
N LEU A 247 6.79 -7.25 -13.19
CA LEU A 247 6.47 -6.45 -12.01
C LEU A 247 7.66 -5.59 -11.58
N LEU A 248 8.87 -6.17 -11.51
CA LEU A 248 10.07 -5.43 -11.15
C LEU A 248 10.33 -4.27 -12.11
N LEU A 249 10.29 -4.49 -13.42
CA LEU A 249 10.56 -3.45 -14.41
C LEU A 249 9.55 -2.29 -14.33
N TRP A 250 8.26 -2.60 -14.18
CA TRP A 250 7.22 -1.59 -14.10
C TRP A 250 7.22 -0.84 -12.76
N ALA A 251 7.23 -1.59 -11.66
CA ALA A 251 7.08 -1.00 -10.34
C ALA A 251 8.34 -0.26 -9.87
N SER A 252 9.54 -0.66 -10.31
CA SER A 252 10.79 -0.01 -9.90
C SER A 252 11.21 1.17 -10.78
N TRP A 253 10.48 1.48 -11.86
CA TRP A 253 10.82 2.65 -12.68
C TRP A 253 10.57 3.96 -11.93
N PRO A 254 11.52 4.93 -11.92
CA PRO A 254 12.83 4.96 -12.59
C PRO A 254 14.00 4.48 -11.70
N LEU A 255 13.74 3.89 -10.53
CA LEU A 255 14.79 3.56 -9.54
C LEU A 255 15.83 2.59 -10.10
N MET A 256 15.38 1.51 -10.77
CA MET A 256 16.28 0.44 -11.23
C MET A 256 17.35 0.92 -12.21
N PRO A 257 17.05 1.67 -13.30
CA PRO A 257 18.09 2.17 -14.20
C PRO A 257 19.02 3.18 -13.51
N LEU A 258 18.50 4.03 -12.60
CA LEU A 258 19.33 4.99 -11.84
C LEU A 258 20.25 4.27 -10.84
N ALA A 259 19.75 3.25 -10.14
CA ALA A 259 20.54 2.41 -9.25
C ALA A 259 21.62 1.63 -10.01
N GLY A 260 21.25 1.01 -11.14
CA GLY A 260 22.19 0.34 -12.03
C GLY A 260 23.30 1.27 -12.53
N TRP A 261 22.96 2.52 -12.86
CA TRP A 261 23.95 3.52 -13.24
C TRP A 261 24.92 3.84 -12.09
N HIS A 262 24.43 3.99 -10.86
CA HIS A 262 25.29 4.17 -9.69
C HIS A 262 26.25 2.99 -9.50
N LEU A 263 25.71 1.76 -9.52
CA LEU A 263 26.52 0.54 -9.37
C LEU A 263 27.56 0.40 -10.48
N TRP A 264 27.23 0.77 -11.71
CA TRP A 264 28.19 0.80 -12.81
C TRP A 264 29.33 1.80 -12.58
N LEU A 265 29.03 3.00 -12.08
CA LEU A 265 30.03 4.01 -11.74
C LEU A 265 30.95 3.54 -10.60
N GLU A 266 30.38 2.88 -9.59
CA GLU A 266 31.10 2.40 -8.40
C GLU A 266 31.58 0.94 -8.54
N ARG A 267 31.53 0.31 -9.72
CA ARG A 267 31.83 -1.11 -9.93
C ARG A 267 33.18 -1.59 -9.37
N ARG A 268 34.14 -0.69 -9.20
CA ARG A 268 35.45 -0.97 -8.58
C ARG A 268 35.47 -0.73 -7.06
N ARG A 269 34.40 -0.16 -6.49
CA ARG A 269 34.28 0.23 -5.08
C ARG A 269 32.91 -0.12 -4.49
N LEU A 270 32.32 -1.23 -4.95
CA LEU A 270 30.99 -1.67 -4.49
C LEU A 270 30.94 -1.90 -2.98
N TRP A 271 32.08 -2.24 -2.39
CA TRP A 271 32.22 -2.45 -0.95
C TRP A 271 32.44 -1.14 -0.15
N ALA A 272 32.41 0.03 -0.78
CA ALA A 272 32.43 1.28 -0.05
C ALA A 272 31.14 1.43 0.81
N PRO A 273 31.22 1.89 2.09
CA PRO A 273 30.09 1.89 3.02
C PRO A 273 28.82 2.55 2.48
N LYS A 274 28.96 3.62 1.69
CA LYS A 274 27.83 4.34 1.06
C LYS A 274 27.06 3.51 0.03
N THR A 275 27.73 2.55 -0.62
CA THR A 275 27.15 1.69 -1.65
C THR A 275 26.85 0.29 -1.10
N ALA A 276 27.71 -0.24 -0.22
CA ALA A 276 27.63 -1.61 0.28
C ALA A 276 26.30 -1.89 1.00
N LEU A 277 25.89 -1.04 1.93
CA LEU A 277 24.65 -1.28 2.69
C LEU A 277 23.40 -1.25 1.81
N PRO A 278 23.12 -0.20 0.98
CA PRO A 278 21.99 -0.25 0.08
C PRO A 278 22.06 -1.40 -0.94
N LEU A 279 23.26 -1.79 -1.38
CA LEU A 279 23.44 -2.92 -2.29
C LEU A 279 23.08 -4.26 -1.62
N ILE A 280 23.60 -4.53 -0.41
CA ILE A 280 23.25 -5.72 0.38
C ILE A 280 21.75 -5.78 0.61
N ALA A 281 21.15 -4.68 1.06
CA ALA A 281 19.72 -4.61 1.30
C ALA A 281 18.90 -4.84 0.02
N SER A 282 19.30 -4.26 -1.12
CA SER A 282 18.66 -4.50 -2.41
C SER A 282 18.78 -5.97 -2.84
N ALA A 283 19.97 -6.55 -2.73
CA ALA A 283 20.22 -7.92 -3.14
C ALA A 283 19.39 -8.92 -2.32
N LEU A 284 19.36 -8.78 -0.99
CA LEU A 284 18.58 -9.67 -0.11
C LEU A 284 17.08 -9.48 -0.31
N SER A 285 16.60 -8.25 -0.43
CA SER A 285 15.17 -7.99 -0.69
C SER A 285 14.72 -8.52 -2.05
N LEU A 286 15.53 -8.35 -3.10
CA LEU A 286 15.24 -8.91 -4.42
C LEU A 286 15.32 -10.45 -4.42
N LEU A 287 16.25 -11.05 -3.67
CA LEU A 287 16.31 -12.50 -3.51
C LEU A 287 15.01 -13.02 -2.89
N VAL A 288 14.54 -12.42 -1.79
CA VAL A 288 13.26 -12.77 -1.14
C VAL A 288 12.09 -12.59 -2.11
N PHE A 289 12.05 -11.49 -2.85
CA PHE A 289 11.02 -11.24 -3.86
C PHE A 289 11.01 -12.32 -4.96
N PHE A 290 12.17 -12.73 -5.49
CA PHE A 290 12.23 -13.72 -6.56
C PHE A 290 11.95 -15.16 -6.11
N ILE A 291 12.15 -15.47 -4.84
CA ILE A 291 11.80 -16.77 -4.25
C ILE A 291 10.30 -16.84 -3.96
N GLY A 292 9.68 -15.72 -3.57
CA GLY A 292 8.27 -15.63 -3.19
C GLY A 292 7.30 -15.49 -4.38
N ASN A 293 6.06 -15.13 -4.08
CA ASN A 293 5.05 -14.85 -5.11
C ASN A 293 5.24 -13.45 -5.72
N PRO A 294 5.02 -13.25 -7.04
CA PRO A 294 5.14 -11.95 -7.70
C PRO A 294 3.95 -11.03 -7.37
N ARG A 295 3.87 -10.58 -6.13
CA ARG A 295 2.87 -9.61 -5.65
C ARG A 295 3.51 -8.25 -5.46
N PRO A 296 2.81 -7.13 -5.71
CA PRO A 296 3.33 -5.78 -5.51
C PRO A 296 3.89 -5.57 -4.09
N ASN A 297 3.18 -6.03 -3.07
CA ASN A 297 3.58 -5.87 -1.67
C ASN A 297 4.92 -6.56 -1.33
N ASN A 298 5.23 -7.69 -1.97
CA ASN A 298 6.48 -8.42 -1.77
C ASN A 298 7.69 -7.70 -2.38
N LEU A 299 7.47 -6.79 -3.34
CA LEU A 299 8.54 -6.00 -3.96
C LEU A 299 8.86 -4.73 -3.15
N LEU A 300 7.93 -4.24 -2.31
CA LEU A 300 8.09 -2.97 -1.60
C LEU A 300 9.40 -2.86 -0.79
N PRO A 301 9.84 -3.88 -0.03
CA PRO A 301 11.09 -3.78 0.71
C PRO A 301 12.31 -3.54 -0.20
N ALA A 302 12.31 -4.10 -1.42
CA ALA A 302 13.40 -3.89 -2.36
C ALA A 302 13.45 -2.48 -2.94
N LEU A 303 12.29 -1.80 -3.06
CA LEU A 303 12.22 -0.45 -3.58
C LEU A 303 12.90 0.58 -2.67
N VAL A 304 12.96 0.32 -1.35
CA VAL A 304 13.59 1.24 -0.37
C VAL A 304 15.10 1.41 -0.64
N PRO A 305 15.92 0.35 -0.59
CA PRO A 305 17.35 0.49 -0.86
C PRO A 305 17.62 0.81 -2.35
N LEU A 306 16.76 0.40 -3.28
CA LEU A 306 16.84 0.84 -4.68
C LEU A 306 16.67 2.36 -4.81
N ALA A 307 15.77 2.98 -4.05
CA ALA A 307 15.60 4.43 -4.01
C ALA A 307 16.86 5.14 -3.48
N MET A 308 17.55 4.52 -2.50
CA MET A 308 18.83 5.05 -2.00
C MET A 308 19.92 5.00 -3.09
N LEU A 309 20.11 3.85 -3.76
CA LEU A 309 21.07 3.71 -4.86
C LEU A 309 20.70 4.63 -6.05
N ALA A 310 19.43 4.70 -6.41
CA ALA A 310 18.93 5.57 -7.47
C ALA A 310 19.22 7.04 -7.19
N THR A 311 19.04 7.47 -5.93
CA THR A 311 19.39 8.82 -5.51
C THR A 311 20.88 9.10 -5.71
N LEU A 312 21.77 8.19 -5.32
CA LEU A 312 23.21 8.32 -5.55
C LEU A 312 23.57 8.36 -7.04
N GLY A 313 22.80 7.69 -7.89
CA GLY A 313 22.99 7.65 -9.36
C GLY A 313 22.44 8.87 -10.08
N ALA A 314 21.28 9.37 -9.67
CA ALA A 314 20.56 10.43 -10.36
C ALA A 314 21.36 11.73 -10.49
N GLY A 315 22.10 12.12 -9.44
CA GLY A 315 22.97 13.31 -9.43
C GLY A 315 24.25 13.16 -10.27
N ARG A 316 24.53 11.96 -10.82
CA ARG A 316 25.75 11.64 -11.55
C ARG A 316 25.49 11.20 -13.00
N LEU A 317 24.27 11.43 -13.50
CA LEU A 317 23.93 11.15 -14.90
C LEU A 317 24.78 11.99 -15.86
N LYS A 318 25.25 11.37 -16.94
CA LYS A 318 25.90 12.10 -18.05
C LYS A 318 24.87 13.06 -18.69
N ARG A 319 25.36 14.19 -19.21
CA ARG A 319 24.49 15.26 -19.78
C ARG A 319 23.47 14.75 -20.80
N GLY A 320 23.89 13.85 -21.71
CA GLY A 320 22.98 13.26 -22.71
C GLY A 320 21.86 12.45 -22.06
N ALA A 321 22.21 11.53 -21.13
CA ALA A 321 21.25 10.70 -20.41
C ALA A 321 20.32 11.54 -19.51
N ALA A 322 20.85 12.56 -18.82
CA ALA A 322 20.05 13.48 -18.02
C ALA A 322 19.06 14.26 -18.88
N ASN A 323 19.48 14.76 -20.06
CA ASN A 323 18.58 15.46 -20.97
C ASN A 323 17.53 14.52 -21.58
N ALA A 324 17.91 13.31 -21.97
CA ALA A 324 16.96 12.33 -22.50
C ALA A 324 15.88 11.98 -21.46
N PHE A 325 16.27 11.73 -20.20
CA PHE A 325 15.34 11.46 -19.11
C PHE A 325 14.45 12.67 -18.79
N ASP A 326 15.02 13.87 -18.82
CA ASP A 326 14.29 15.13 -18.61
C ASP A 326 13.21 15.37 -19.67
N TRP A 327 13.56 15.22 -20.97
CA TRP A 327 12.62 15.34 -22.08
C TRP A 327 11.56 14.24 -22.05
N PHE A 328 11.96 13.01 -21.81
CA PHE A 328 11.02 11.89 -21.66
C PHE A 328 9.97 12.18 -20.58
N GLY A 329 10.41 12.66 -19.40
CA GLY A 329 9.49 13.03 -18.33
C GLY A 329 8.55 14.18 -18.74
N MET A 330 9.08 15.25 -19.34
CA MET A 330 8.26 16.40 -19.76
C MET A 330 7.18 16.01 -20.77
N VAL A 331 7.54 15.27 -21.81
CA VAL A 331 6.58 14.84 -22.85
C VAL A 331 5.55 13.88 -22.26
N THR A 332 5.99 12.91 -21.46
CA THR A 332 5.10 11.93 -20.81
C THR A 332 4.07 12.63 -19.92
N PHE A 333 4.50 13.54 -19.07
CA PHE A 333 3.56 14.19 -18.14
C PHE A 333 2.71 15.25 -18.82
N ALA A 334 3.20 15.97 -19.84
CA ALA A 334 2.36 16.85 -20.65
C ALA A 334 1.24 16.07 -21.36
N LEU A 335 1.56 14.91 -21.93
CA LEU A 335 0.57 14.04 -22.54
C LEU A 335 -0.43 13.49 -21.50
N MET A 336 0.05 13.05 -20.33
CA MET A 336 -0.82 12.57 -19.26
C MET A 336 -1.78 13.67 -18.76
N HIS A 337 -1.30 14.90 -18.54
CA HIS A 337 -2.16 16.03 -18.19
C HIS A 337 -3.22 16.28 -19.26
N ALA A 338 -2.82 16.33 -20.54
CA ALA A 338 -3.75 16.52 -21.65
C ALA A 338 -4.83 15.42 -21.69
N LEU A 339 -4.45 14.15 -21.49
CA LEU A 339 -5.40 13.03 -21.47
C LEU A 339 -6.34 13.09 -20.26
N LEU A 340 -5.84 13.48 -19.08
CA LEU A 340 -6.66 13.63 -17.87
C LEU A 340 -7.70 14.74 -18.05
N TRP A 341 -7.29 15.89 -18.60
CA TRP A 341 -8.22 16.98 -18.89
C TRP A 341 -9.23 16.61 -19.97
N LEU A 342 -8.78 15.97 -21.06
CA LEU A 342 -9.67 15.48 -22.11
C LEU A 342 -10.72 14.51 -21.57
N GLY A 343 -10.30 13.58 -20.69
CA GLY A 343 -11.21 12.65 -20.03
C GLY A 343 -12.19 13.33 -19.09
N ALA A 344 -11.75 14.30 -18.28
CA ALA A 344 -12.60 15.05 -17.36
C ALA A 344 -13.65 15.89 -18.10
N ILE A 345 -13.25 16.57 -19.18
CA ILE A 345 -14.17 17.32 -20.06
C ILE A 345 -15.19 16.37 -20.69
N ALA A 346 -14.73 15.26 -21.26
CA ALA A 346 -15.61 14.28 -21.90
C ALA A 346 -16.61 13.65 -20.90
N LEU A 347 -16.17 13.40 -19.66
CA LEU A 347 -17.02 12.86 -18.59
C LEU A 347 -18.19 13.80 -18.26
N ILE A 348 -17.96 15.12 -18.23
CA ILE A 348 -18.96 16.13 -17.84
C ILE A 348 -19.80 16.61 -19.00
N THR A 349 -19.16 16.89 -20.15
CA THR A 349 -19.87 17.49 -21.31
C THR A 349 -20.45 16.45 -22.26
N GLY A 350 -20.07 15.17 -22.11
CA GLY A 350 -20.41 14.13 -23.08
C GLY A 350 -19.64 14.23 -24.42
N THR A 351 -18.73 15.21 -24.55
CA THR A 351 -17.97 15.45 -25.80
C THR A 351 -16.46 15.39 -25.57
N PRO A 352 -15.70 14.71 -26.46
CA PRO A 352 -16.13 13.93 -27.63
C PRO A 352 -16.86 12.63 -27.24
N ALA A 353 -17.95 12.31 -27.91
CA ALA A 353 -18.83 11.20 -27.55
C ALA A 353 -18.12 9.82 -27.47
N LYS A 354 -17.12 9.57 -28.33
CA LYS A 354 -16.33 8.33 -28.28
C LYS A 354 -15.54 8.20 -26.98
N ILE A 355 -15.01 9.30 -26.44
CA ILE A 355 -14.25 9.33 -25.19
C ILE A 355 -15.22 9.22 -24.01
N ALA A 356 -16.32 9.99 -24.00
CA ALA A 356 -17.34 9.93 -22.96
C ALA A 356 -17.89 8.51 -22.75
N LYS A 357 -18.05 7.73 -23.84
CA LYS A 357 -18.48 6.32 -23.80
C LYS A 357 -17.52 5.41 -23.01
N ASN A 358 -16.23 5.75 -22.96
CA ASN A 358 -15.26 5.00 -22.16
C ASN A 358 -15.43 5.22 -20.65
N PHE A 359 -16.09 6.31 -20.24
CA PHE A 359 -16.40 6.60 -18.84
C PHE A 359 -17.79 6.08 -18.43
N THR A 360 -18.80 6.22 -19.30
CA THR A 360 -20.16 5.77 -19.00
C THR A 360 -20.28 4.23 -18.96
N LYS A 361 -19.50 3.52 -19.79
CA LYS A 361 -19.52 2.06 -19.85
C LYS A 361 -19.04 1.35 -18.58
N PRO A 362 -17.93 1.76 -17.91
CA PRO A 362 -17.48 1.20 -16.63
C PRO A 362 -18.27 1.71 -15.42
N ALA A 363 -18.97 2.82 -15.54
CA ALA A 363 -19.74 3.43 -14.44
C ALA A 363 -21.14 3.88 -14.93
N PRO A 364 -22.01 2.92 -15.32
CA PRO A 364 -23.36 3.25 -15.80
C PRO A 364 -24.15 3.91 -14.68
N GLY A 365 -24.82 5.03 -14.99
CA GLY A 365 -25.60 5.80 -14.03
C GLY A 365 -24.79 6.79 -13.19
N PHE A 366 -23.48 6.90 -13.39
CA PHE A 366 -22.70 7.94 -12.73
C PHE A 366 -23.08 9.33 -13.27
N VAL A 367 -23.42 10.23 -12.34
CA VAL A 367 -23.71 11.65 -12.63
C VAL A 367 -22.54 12.46 -12.08
N PRO A 368 -21.77 13.15 -12.94
CA PRO A 368 -20.67 13.99 -12.47
C PRO A 368 -21.20 15.16 -11.63
N ASP A 369 -20.75 15.28 -10.41
CA ASP A 369 -21.01 16.42 -9.52
C ASP A 369 -19.67 16.90 -8.97
N THR A 370 -18.98 17.74 -9.73
CA THR A 370 -17.66 18.26 -9.34
C THR A 370 -17.77 19.74 -9.05
N PRO A 371 -17.60 20.19 -7.79
CA PRO A 371 -17.66 21.60 -7.41
C PRO A 371 -16.64 22.45 -8.17
N LEU A 372 -17.01 23.71 -8.48
CA LEU A 372 -16.15 24.65 -9.20
C LEU A 372 -14.76 24.80 -8.55
N ILE A 373 -14.69 24.75 -7.22
CA ILE A 373 -13.42 24.84 -6.50
C ILE A 373 -12.42 23.73 -6.91
N ILE A 374 -12.89 22.53 -7.18
CA ILE A 374 -12.04 21.41 -7.62
C ILE A 374 -11.46 21.67 -9.02
N TRP A 375 -12.25 22.27 -9.91
CA TRP A 375 -11.80 22.71 -11.24
C TRP A 375 -10.71 23.78 -11.15
N LEU A 376 -10.92 24.78 -10.29
CA LEU A 376 -9.94 25.84 -10.06
C LEU A 376 -8.64 25.25 -9.48
N LEU A 377 -8.73 24.34 -8.52
CA LEU A 377 -7.56 23.66 -7.95
C LEU A 377 -6.83 22.80 -9.00
N ALA A 378 -7.55 22.10 -9.88
CA ALA A 378 -6.96 21.32 -10.95
C ALA A 378 -6.23 22.20 -11.99
N ILE A 379 -6.81 23.35 -12.35
CA ILE A 379 -6.18 24.35 -13.20
C ILE A 379 -4.91 24.90 -12.56
N LEU A 380 -4.98 25.33 -11.29
CA LEU A 380 -3.84 25.85 -10.54
C LEU A 380 -2.72 24.82 -10.42
N LEU A 381 -3.08 23.55 -10.17
CA LEU A 381 -2.12 22.44 -10.12
C LEU A 381 -1.42 22.24 -11.46
N THR A 382 -2.17 22.24 -12.57
CA THR A 382 -1.61 22.08 -13.92
C THR A 382 -0.70 23.23 -14.29
N LEU A 383 -1.14 24.48 -14.04
CA LEU A 383 -0.32 25.68 -14.27
C LEU A 383 0.92 25.68 -13.37
N GLY A 384 0.77 25.31 -12.11
CA GLY A 384 1.87 25.19 -11.15
C GLY A 384 2.92 24.18 -11.61
N TRP A 385 2.49 22.99 -12.09
CA TRP A 385 3.38 21.99 -12.69
C TRP A 385 4.10 22.54 -13.92
N PHE A 386 3.39 23.21 -14.81
CA PHE A 386 3.97 23.79 -16.02
C PHE A 386 5.01 24.85 -15.69
N ILE A 387 4.65 25.84 -14.87
CA ILE A 387 5.56 26.91 -14.42
C ILE A 387 6.78 26.33 -13.72
N PHE A 388 6.58 25.37 -12.80
CA PHE A 388 7.68 24.69 -12.11
C PHE A 388 8.62 24.01 -13.12
N THR A 389 8.05 23.29 -14.09
CA THR A 389 8.83 22.54 -15.07
C THR A 389 9.71 23.44 -15.93
N ILE A 390 9.22 24.61 -16.36
CA ILE A 390 10.00 25.54 -17.19
C ILE A 390 11.00 26.38 -16.37
N SER A 391 10.66 26.71 -15.11
CA SER A 391 11.48 27.58 -14.25
C SER A 391 12.60 26.85 -13.51
N LEU A 392 12.58 25.50 -13.46
CA LEU A 392 13.55 24.72 -12.71
C LEU A 392 14.97 24.89 -13.27
N ARG A 393 15.88 25.40 -12.42
CA ARG A 393 17.28 25.64 -12.76
C ARG A 393 18.01 24.37 -13.19
N ARG A 394 19.04 24.51 -14.00
CA ARG A 394 19.91 23.40 -14.45
C ARG A 394 20.76 22.90 -13.29
N THR A 395 20.35 21.79 -12.68
CA THR A 395 21.08 21.09 -11.63
C THR A 395 21.27 19.62 -12.03
N PRO A 396 22.23 18.90 -11.47
CA PRO A 396 22.39 17.46 -11.72
C PRO A 396 21.12 16.63 -11.40
N TRP A 397 20.27 17.12 -10.50
CA TRP A 397 19.07 16.49 -10.00
C TRP A 397 17.80 16.86 -10.77
N ARG A 398 17.89 17.79 -11.75
CA ARG A 398 16.73 18.36 -12.44
C ARG A 398 15.83 17.30 -13.06
N ALA A 399 16.40 16.34 -13.77
CA ALA A 399 15.62 15.31 -14.44
C ALA A 399 14.83 14.43 -13.43
N ALA A 400 15.47 14.00 -12.35
CA ALA A 400 14.81 13.25 -11.29
C ALA A 400 13.72 14.06 -10.59
N THR A 401 13.97 15.35 -10.33
CA THR A 401 12.98 16.25 -9.70
C THR A 401 11.76 16.45 -10.60
N ARG A 402 11.96 16.75 -11.90
CA ARG A 402 10.86 16.91 -12.87
C ARG A 402 10.05 15.65 -13.03
N TRP A 403 10.70 14.49 -13.09
CA TRP A 403 10.02 13.20 -13.12
C TRP A 403 9.09 13.03 -11.92
N SER A 404 9.63 13.22 -10.71
CA SER A 404 8.88 12.99 -9.48
C SER A 404 7.72 13.98 -9.28
N ILE A 405 7.96 15.26 -9.56
CA ILE A 405 6.90 16.29 -9.50
C ILE A 405 5.84 16.07 -10.58
N GLY A 406 6.26 15.65 -11.80
CA GLY A 406 5.33 15.28 -12.86
C GLY A 406 4.41 14.14 -12.45
N TRP A 407 4.98 13.08 -11.86
CA TRP A 407 4.20 11.94 -11.39
C TRP A 407 3.24 12.30 -10.26
N ALA A 408 3.72 13.10 -9.30
CA ALA A 408 2.87 13.55 -8.21
C ALA A 408 1.77 14.52 -8.68
N SER A 409 2.04 15.39 -9.64
CA SER A 409 1.00 16.27 -10.21
C SER A 409 -0.08 15.50 -10.96
N VAL A 410 0.31 14.43 -11.70
CA VAL A 410 -0.64 13.51 -12.36
C VAL A 410 -1.52 12.82 -11.33
N TRP A 411 -0.95 12.33 -10.21
CA TRP A 411 -1.72 11.72 -9.14
C TRP A 411 -2.72 12.68 -8.51
N LEU A 412 -2.27 13.89 -8.17
CA LEU A 412 -3.13 14.95 -7.63
C LEU A 412 -4.26 15.32 -8.59
N LEU A 413 -3.98 15.32 -9.90
CA LEU A 413 -4.99 15.62 -10.91
C LEU A 413 -5.99 14.48 -11.08
N ILE A 414 -5.55 13.22 -11.03
CA ILE A 414 -6.43 12.04 -11.03
C ILE A 414 -7.37 12.09 -9.83
N THR A 415 -6.82 12.35 -8.63
CA THR A 415 -7.64 12.42 -7.40
C THR A 415 -8.61 13.60 -7.41
N ALA A 416 -8.21 14.74 -7.98
CA ALA A 416 -9.11 15.89 -8.09
C ALA A 416 -10.26 15.66 -9.09
N LEU A 417 -9.96 15.13 -10.28
CA LEU A 417 -10.91 15.10 -11.39
C LEU A 417 -11.65 13.77 -11.57
N TRP A 418 -11.01 12.64 -11.20
CA TRP A 418 -11.53 11.32 -11.54
C TRP A 418 -11.87 10.46 -10.31
N LEU A 419 -11.48 10.84 -9.10
CA LEU A 419 -11.70 10.04 -7.90
C LEU A 419 -13.18 9.70 -7.68
N PRO A 420 -14.16 10.63 -7.79
CA PRO A 420 -15.57 10.31 -7.60
C PRO A 420 -16.09 9.28 -8.62
N TRP A 421 -15.65 9.36 -9.88
CA TRP A 421 -15.98 8.40 -10.92
C TRP A 421 -15.35 7.02 -10.66
N ILE A 422 -14.07 6.98 -10.24
CA ILE A 422 -13.37 5.74 -9.88
C ILE A 422 -14.06 5.10 -8.69
N ASP A 423 -14.37 5.88 -7.67
CA ASP A 423 -15.01 5.41 -6.44
C ASP A 423 -16.39 4.80 -6.72
N TYR A 424 -17.23 5.48 -7.47
CA TYR A 424 -18.54 4.96 -7.89
C TYR A 424 -18.45 3.57 -8.52
N GLY A 425 -17.48 3.35 -9.42
CA GLY A 425 -17.27 2.05 -10.10
C GLY A 425 -16.63 0.98 -9.22
N LYS A 426 -15.92 1.37 -8.15
CA LYS A 426 -15.17 0.43 -7.29
C LYS A 426 -15.85 0.12 -5.96
N SER A 427 -16.74 0.98 -5.48
CA SER A 427 -17.42 0.83 -4.19
C SER A 427 -18.49 -0.28 -4.21
N TYR A 428 -18.62 -0.97 -3.07
CA TYR A 428 -19.73 -1.91 -2.81
C TYR A 428 -20.90 -1.25 -2.06
N ARG A 429 -20.87 0.06 -1.85
CA ARG A 429 -21.92 0.80 -1.12
C ARG A 429 -23.31 0.56 -1.73
N LEU A 430 -23.45 0.68 -3.05
CA LEU A 430 -24.71 0.46 -3.76
C LEU A 430 -25.21 -0.99 -3.63
N VAL A 431 -24.31 -1.96 -3.74
CA VAL A 431 -24.63 -3.38 -3.58
C VAL A 431 -25.10 -3.68 -2.15
N SER A 432 -24.41 -3.11 -1.17
CA SER A 432 -24.75 -3.29 0.25
C SER A 432 -26.10 -2.66 0.59
N ALA A 433 -26.37 -1.47 0.09
CA ALA A 433 -27.65 -0.78 0.25
C ALA A 433 -28.81 -1.55 -0.40
N ASP A 434 -28.62 -2.07 -1.62
CA ASP A 434 -29.60 -2.88 -2.35
C ASP A 434 -29.99 -4.15 -1.57
N PHE A 435 -29.02 -4.82 -0.96
CA PHE A 435 -29.27 -5.99 -0.11
C PHE A 435 -29.93 -5.62 1.22
N SER A 436 -29.51 -4.53 1.86
CA SER A 436 -30.07 -4.07 3.13
C SER A 436 -31.56 -3.74 3.01
N LEU A 437 -31.97 -3.10 1.91
CA LEU A 437 -33.39 -2.82 1.63
C LEU A 437 -34.25 -4.08 1.55
N LEU A 438 -33.73 -5.17 0.98
CA LEU A 438 -34.46 -6.43 0.83
C LEU A 438 -34.46 -7.30 2.09
N LEU A 439 -33.39 -7.21 2.87
CA LEU A 439 -33.22 -7.99 4.10
C LEU A 439 -34.06 -7.42 5.26
N GLY A 440 -34.23 -6.09 5.33
CA GLY A 440 -34.85 -5.41 6.46
C GLY A 440 -33.98 -5.50 7.74
N GLU A 441 -34.43 -4.88 8.83
CA GLU A 441 -33.66 -4.81 10.08
C GLU A 441 -33.54 -6.15 10.80
N ASN A 442 -34.57 -7.02 10.75
CA ASN A 442 -34.66 -8.28 11.48
C ASN A 442 -34.47 -9.51 10.58
N HIS A 443 -33.42 -9.54 9.78
CA HIS A 443 -33.20 -10.60 8.79
C HIS A 443 -32.69 -11.94 9.36
N GLY A 444 -32.24 -12.00 10.62
CA GLY A 444 -31.65 -13.18 11.22
C GLY A 444 -30.31 -13.59 10.58
N CYS A 445 -30.00 -14.88 10.59
CA CYS A 445 -28.75 -15.34 9.98
C CYS A 445 -28.82 -15.37 8.44
N ILE A 446 -27.71 -15.05 7.78
CA ILE A 446 -27.53 -15.08 6.34
C ILE A 446 -26.42 -16.06 6.00
N ALA A 447 -26.73 -17.08 5.21
CA ALA A 447 -25.74 -18.02 4.69
C ALA A 447 -24.86 -17.36 3.62
N ARG A 448 -23.63 -17.84 3.44
CA ARG A 448 -22.78 -17.45 2.31
C ARG A 448 -22.25 -18.64 1.53
N ARG A 449 -22.11 -18.46 0.21
CA ARG A 449 -21.45 -19.40 -0.69
C ARG A 449 -20.54 -18.63 -1.64
N ASN A 450 -19.22 -18.96 -1.62
CA ASN A 450 -18.19 -18.36 -2.47
C ASN A 450 -18.07 -16.82 -2.35
N LEU A 451 -18.50 -16.21 -1.24
CA LEU A 451 -18.42 -14.78 -1.02
C LEU A 451 -17.00 -14.38 -0.60
N GLY A 452 -16.36 -13.49 -1.35
CA GLY A 452 -14.98 -13.04 -1.14
C GLY A 452 -14.83 -12.20 0.14
N PHE A 453 -13.61 -12.11 0.63
CA PHE A 453 -13.31 -11.39 1.87
C PHE A 453 -13.60 -9.89 1.76
N ALA A 454 -13.21 -9.24 0.66
CA ALA A 454 -13.46 -7.81 0.45
C ALA A 454 -14.97 -7.49 0.38
N GLN A 455 -15.76 -8.37 -0.28
CA GLN A 455 -17.22 -8.24 -0.36
C GLN A 455 -17.86 -8.37 1.02
N ARG A 456 -17.42 -9.36 1.82
CA ARG A 456 -17.89 -9.54 3.20
C ARG A 456 -17.56 -8.33 4.07
N ALA A 457 -16.33 -7.85 4.00
CA ALA A 457 -15.90 -6.66 4.71
C ALA A 457 -16.75 -5.43 4.35
N SER A 458 -17.01 -5.22 3.05
CA SER A 458 -17.82 -4.09 2.59
C SER A 458 -19.29 -4.20 3.02
N LEU A 459 -19.90 -5.39 2.93
CA LEU A 459 -21.28 -5.60 3.36
C LEU A 459 -21.47 -5.37 4.86
N ASP A 460 -20.52 -5.85 5.68
CA ASP A 460 -20.52 -5.61 7.12
C ASP A 460 -20.27 -4.13 7.46
N TYR A 461 -19.28 -3.52 6.81
CA TYR A 461 -18.91 -2.13 7.04
C TYR A 461 -20.05 -1.14 6.72
N PHE A 462 -20.71 -1.27 5.55
CA PHE A 462 -21.73 -0.31 5.11
C PHE A 462 -23.09 -0.50 5.79
N ASN A 463 -23.54 -1.73 5.94
CA ASN A 463 -24.90 -2.03 6.42
C ASN A 463 -24.96 -3.14 7.50
N GLY A 464 -23.84 -3.53 8.10
CA GLY A 464 -23.82 -4.53 9.16
C GLY A 464 -24.24 -5.94 8.70
N ILE A 465 -24.18 -6.23 7.39
CA ILE A 465 -24.58 -7.52 6.82
C ILE A 465 -23.48 -8.56 7.07
N GLN A 466 -23.62 -9.31 8.14
CA GLN A 466 -22.72 -10.41 8.48
C GLN A 466 -23.27 -11.75 7.94
N THR A 467 -22.35 -12.63 7.53
CA THR A 467 -22.72 -13.89 6.88
C THR A 467 -21.99 -15.07 7.52
N VAL A 468 -22.67 -16.21 7.62
CA VAL A 468 -22.12 -17.47 8.13
C VAL A 468 -21.85 -18.48 7.01
N ARG A 469 -20.87 -19.38 7.19
CA ARG A 469 -20.56 -20.41 6.22
C ARG A 469 -21.74 -21.38 6.06
N MET A 470 -21.95 -21.91 4.85
CA MET A 470 -23.06 -22.80 4.51
C MET A 470 -23.19 -23.99 5.45
N VAL A 471 -22.06 -24.56 5.92
CA VAL A 471 -22.05 -25.71 6.86
C VAL A 471 -22.70 -25.36 8.21
N ALA A 472 -22.56 -24.11 8.67
CA ALA A 472 -23.16 -23.61 9.91
C ALA A 472 -24.56 -22.98 9.70
N ALA A 473 -25.06 -22.96 8.46
CA ALA A 473 -26.24 -22.18 8.05
C ALA A 473 -27.52 -23.01 7.92
N LYS A 474 -27.65 -24.11 8.67
CA LYS A 474 -28.80 -25.04 8.54
C LYS A 474 -30.17 -24.36 8.63
N ASN A 475 -30.29 -23.30 9.44
CA ASN A 475 -31.54 -22.59 9.72
C ASN A 475 -31.58 -21.15 9.16
N CYS A 476 -30.62 -20.75 8.33
CA CYS A 476 -30.62 -19.41 7.77
C CYS A 476 -31.70 -19.25 6.69
N ARG A 477 -32.47 -18.15 6.79
CA ARG A 477 -33.55 -17.80 5.86
C ARG A 477 -33.02 -17.23 4.54
N TYR A 478 -31.86 -16.59 4.56
CA TYR A 478 -31.25 -15.92 3.41
C TYR A 478 -29.88 -16.52 3.07
N LEU A 479 -29.50 -16.41 1.78
CA LEU A 479 -28.22 -16.86 1.25
C LEU A 479 -27.66 -15.77 0.31
N ILE A 480 -26.41 -15.38 0.53
CA ILE A 480 -25.67 -14.53 -0.42
C ILE A 480 -24.62 -15.39 -1.13
N THR A 481 -24.62 -15.32 -2.45
CA THR A 481 -23.61 -16.00 -3.29
C THR A 481 -22.86 -15.01 -4.14
N GLN A 482 -21.61 -15.34 -4.45
CA GLN A 482 -20.80 -14.66 -5.45
C GLN A 482 -20.46 -15.63 -6.57
N SER A 483 -20.65 -15.23 -7.81
CA SER A 483 -20.38 -16.06 -8.98
C SER A 483 -20.05 -15.22 -10.22
N ARG A 484 -19.62 -15.87 -11.29
CA ARG A 484 -19.57 -15.25 -12.61
C ARG A 484 -20.97 -15.14 -13.21
N PRO A 485 -21.19 -14.24 -14.19
CA PRO A 485 -22.50 -14.06 -14.83
C PRO A 485 -23.06 -15.32 -15.47
N GLU A 486 -22.19 -16.18 -16.02
CA GLU A 486 -22.56 -17.41 -16.74
C GLU A 486 -23.07 -18.53 -15.83
N VAL A 487 -22.82 -18.43 -14.52
CA VAL A 487 -23.28 -19.47 -13.58
C VAL A 487 -24.79 -19.43 -13.43
N GLU A 488 -25.40 -20.59 -13.49
CA GLU A 488 -26.85 -20.77 -13.34
C GLU A 488 -27.39 -20.05 -12.09
N LYS A 489 -28.54 -19.40 -12.27
CA LYS A 489 -29.21 -18.64 -11.20
C LYS A 489 -30.08 -19.51 -10.31
N SER A 490 -30.52 -20.67 -10.79
CA SER A 490 -31.36 -21.55 -10.02
C SER A 490 -30.54 -22.32 -8.98
N LEU A 491 -31.05 -22.36 -7.76
CA LEU A 491 -30.49 -23.12 -6.65
C LEU A 491 -31.63 -23.92 -6.01
N PRO A 492 -31.56 -25.27 -5.95
CA PRO A 492 -32.59 -26.07 -5.33
C PRO A 492 -32.89 -25.65 -3.90
N GLY A 493 -34.16 -25.43 -3.56
CA GLY A 493 -34.60 -24.97 -2.24
C GLY A 493 -34.39 -23.47 -1.95
N TRP A 494 -33.99 -22.66 -2.96
CA TRP A 494 -33.76 -21.25 -2.82
C TRP A 494 -34.43 -20.44 -3.93
N GLN A 495 -35.11 -19.36 -3.57
CA GLN A 495 -35.72 -18.40 -4.48
C GLN A 495 -34.77 -17.21 -4.63
N LEU A 496 -34.41 -16.86 -5.87
CA LEU A 496 -33.61 -15.63 -6.15
C LEU A 496 -34.47 -14.39 -5.87
N LEU A 497 -34.02 -13.51 -4.97
CA LEU A 497 -34.65 -12.24 -4.72
C LEU A 497 -34.00 -11.11 -5.56
N ARG A 498 -32.67 -11.11 -5.63
CA ARG A 498 -31.93 -10.04 -6.28
C ARG A 498 -30.60 -10.54 -6.84
N GLU A 499 -30.28 -10.06 -8.03
CA GLU A 499 -28.93 -10.13 -8.61
C GLU A 499 -28.41 -8.72 -8.79
N THR A 500 -27.23 -8.43 -8.25
CA THR A 500 -26.60 -7.10 -8.29
C THR A 500 -25.09 -7.23 -8.51
N SER A 501 -24.44 -6.15 -8.89
CA SER A 501 -23.00 -6.03 -9.01
C SER A 501 -22.58 -4.58 -8.81
N ARG A 502 -21.30 -4.35 -8.58
CA ARG A 502 -20.78 -2.97 -8.66
C ARG A 502 -21.06 -2.39 -10.04
N PRO A 503 -21.25 -1.07 -10.15
CA PRO A 503 -21.47 -0.43 -11.43
C PRO A 503 -20.43 -0.85 -12.48
N GLY A 504 -20.91 -1.29 -13.64
CA GLY A 504 -20.05 -1.70 -14.76
C GLY A 504 -19.23 -2.98 -14.59
N ASP A 505 -19.29 -3.67 -13.46
CA ASP A 505 -18.58 -4.94 -13.26
C ASP A 505 -19.24 -6.04 -14.09
N LYS A 506 -18.48 -6.59 -15.06
CA LYS A 506 -18.95 -7.63 -15.96
C LYS A 506 -18.63 -9.04 -15.48
N ASN A 507 -17.71 -9.19 -14.54
CA ASN A 507 -17.14 -10.47 -14.16
C ASN A 507 -17.71 -11.02 -12.85
N GLU A 508 -18.40 -10.20 -12.08
CA GLU A 508 -18.88 -10.53 -10.75
C GLU A 508 -20.38 -10.28 -10.64
N ARG A 509 -21.10 -11.22 -10.05
CA ARG A 509 -22.50 -11.09 -9.65
C ARG A 509 -22.64 -11.53 -8.20
N LEU A 510 -23.30 -10.68 -7.41
CA LEU A 510 -23.76 -11.03 -6.06
C LEU A 510 -25.25 -11.30 -6.15
N ARG A 511 -25.69 -12.41 -5.56
CA ARG A 511 -27.08 -12.86 -5.60
C ARG A 511 -27.58 -13.09 -4.19
N LEU A 512 -28.72 -12.51 -3.88
CA LEU A 512 -29.46 -12.72 -2.64
C LEU A 512 -30.61 -13.67 -2.89
N TYR A 513 -30.67 -14.72 -2.10
CA TYR A 513 -31.72 -15.73 -2.16
C TYR A 513 -32.46 -15.81 -0.83
N ARG A 514 -33.73 -16.26 -0.91
CA ARG A 514 -34.56 -16.62 0.23
C ARG A 514 -34.83 -18.12 0.18
N ARG A 515 -34.79 -18.79 1.32
CA ARG A 515 -35.12 -20.21 1.42
C ARG A 515 -36.59 -20.44 1.06
N GLN A 516 -36.87 -21.41 0.21
CA GLN A 516 -38.20 -21.92 -0.03
C GLN A 516 -38.55 -22.79 1.16
N GLY A 517 -39.66 -22.50 1.85
CA GLY A 517 -40.13 -23.20 3.02
C GLY A 517 -40.52 -24.65 2.75
#